data_4cdd9b382f9f66b341e907f25b45c635
#
_entry.id   4cdd9b382f9f66b341e907f25b45c635
#
_cell.length_a   1.000
_cell.length_b   1.000
_cell.length_c   1.000
_cell.angle_alpha   90.00
_cell.angle_beta   90.00
_cell.angle_gamma   90.00
#
_symmetry.space_group_name_H-M   'P 1'
#
loop_
_entity.id
_entity.type
_entity.pdbx_description
1 polymer ?
#
loop_
_entity_poly.entity_id
_entity_poly.type
_entity_poly.pdbx_seq_one_letter_code
_entity_poly.pdbx_strand_id
1 'polypeptide(L)'
;MAERPAPLFLVVDPGASPDPNVPPGSYAAVGEAGRRRLAIELSRRFGSVGAGVASLHPARPPAGETFHWGRWFTAAARSVLARVRAEGRPLNALGYAGAGALALADDALLAALAAPIPGEAVGNNRFSTDAFMFAAEPSGPLGMDAALAALESCSTDNAAMRCLEAAGFASRDLANATWARFDVDTPLDLALLRLAIRLPGTRRPDGLVAAFLEMASLPGGRGLELPHLQRVGAVLRDPEAQLVVAGRIPSAAWSYLETESACRVRCFIEERGMRSARDAVPHSLLADWTERLGPADLVKELASLGDAVILDSRVIMAARAGSSDASAWPPAEERFASDFLDATPVATAWLAELTAAAAESEVPFLLGGHALVSDGLRILVDAAWLGR
;
A
#
# COMPACT_ATOMS: atom_id res chain seq x y z
N MET A 1 40.24 6.89 2.62
CA MET A 1 39.10 6.06 2.19
C MET A 1 38.44 6.78 1.04
N ALA A 2 38.34 6.17 -0.13
CA ALA A 2 37.58 6.77 -1.23
C ALA A 2 36.10 6.89 -0.81
N GLU A 3 35.53 8.06 -1.03
CA GLU A 3 34.13 8.35 -0.74
C GLU A 3 33.24 7.38 -1.54
N ARG A 4 32.34 6.66 -0.90
CA ARG A 4 31.42 5.77 -1.62
C ARG A 4 30.52 6.61 -2.52
N PRO A 5 30.31 6.23 -3.78
CA PRO A 5 29.38 6.94 -4.64
C PRO A 5 27.98 6.92 -4.02
N ALA A 6 27.29 8.07 -4.07
CA ALA A 6 25.93 8.19 -3.56
C ALA A 6 24.99 7.19 -4.28
N PRO A 7 24.15 6.47 -3.54
CA PRO A 7 23.14 5.60 -4.13
C PRO A 7 22.09 6.42 -4.89
N LEU A 8 21.40 5.81 -5.87
CA LEU A 8 20.38 6.49 -6.65
C LEU A 8 19.03 5.79 -6.49
N PHE A 9 18.01 6.52 -6.06
CA PHE A 9 16.62 6.06 -6.06
C PHE A 9 15.88 6.53 -7.30
N LEU A 10 15.13 5.62 -7.89
CA LEU A 10 14.10 5.90 -8.86
C LEU A 10 12.75 5.91 -8.13
N VAL A 11 12.18 7.09 -7.92
CA VAL A 11 10.90 7.26 -7.22
C VAL A 11 9.78 7.42 -8.22
N VAL A 12 8.72 6.63 -8.09
CA VAL A 12 7.55 6.75 -8.96
C VAL A 12 6.86 8.08 -8.71
N ASP A 13 6.84 8.91 -9.74
CA ASP A 13 6.13 10.20 -9.75
C ASP A 13 4.89 10.06 -10.65
N PRO A 14 3.67 10.09 -10.09
CA PRO A 14 2.44 10.01 -10.87
C PRO A 14 2.27 11.12 -11.91
N GLY A 15 3.18 12.10 -11.92
CA GLY A 15 3.19 13.20 -12.88
C GLY A 15 2.47 14.45 -12.38
N ALA A 16 2.79 15.59 -12.98
CA ALA A 16 2.20 16.89 -12.60
C ALA A 16 0.75 17.05 -13.06
N SER A 17 0.35 16.36 -14.11
CA SER A 17 -1.01 16.41 -14.64
C SER A 17 -1.82 15.22 -14.14
N PRO A 18 -3.06 15.45 -13.64
CA PRO A 18 -3.97 14.38 -13.32
C PRO A 18 -4.21 13.48 -14.54
N ASP A 19 -4.51 12.20 -14.30
CA ASP A 19 -4.99 11.34 -15.38
C ASP A 19 -6.25 11.96 -16.00
N PRO A 20 -6.28 12.24 -17.32
CA PRO A 20 -7.45 12.86 -17.96
C PRO A 20 -8.71 11.99 -17.88
N ASN A 21 -8.57 10.69 -17.57
CA ASN A 21 -9.71 9.80 -17.38
C ASN A 21 -10.22 9.76 -15.92
N VAL A 22 -9.54 10.45 -14.99
CA VAL A 22 -9.96 10.56 -13.59
C VAL A 22 -10.69 11.89 -13.42
N PRO A 23 -12.01 11.89 -13.16
CA PRO A 23 -12.77 13.11 -12.98
C PRO A 23 -12.22 13.95 -11.82
N PRO A 24 -12.07 15.27 -11.99
CA PRO A 24 -11.69 16.16 -10.89
C PRO A 24 -12.67 16.04 -9.71
N GLY A 25 -12.15 16.00 -8.50
CA GLY A 25 -12.96 15.92 -7.29
C GLY A 25 -13.52 14.53 -6.99
N SER A 26 -13.15 13.51 -7.78
CA SER A 26 -13.49 12.10 -7.52
C SER A 26 -12.63 11.49 -6.41
N TYR A 27 -13.02 10.33 -5.87
CA TYR A 27 -12.22 9.58 -4.91
C TYR A 27 -10.83 9.23 -5.49
N ALA A 28 -10.80 8.78 -6.74
CA ALA A 28 -9.55 8.46 -7.43
C ALA A 28 -8.62 9.68 -7.56
N ALA A 29 -9.17 10.86 -7.86
CA ALA A 29 -8.40 12.11 -7.95
C ALA A 29 -7.76 12.51 -6.61
N VAL A 30 -8.46 12.30 -5.49
CA VAL A 30 -7.90 12.53 -4.14
C VAL A 30 -6.74 11.56 -3.87
N GLY A 31 -6.89 10.27 -4.20
CA GLY A 31 -5.84 9.28 -4.07
C GLY A 31 -4.58 9.63 -4.89
N GLU A 32 -4.76 10.00 -6.17
CA GLU A 32 -3.64 10.43 -7.04
C GLU A 32 -2.94 11.68 -6.49
N ALA A 33 -3.70 12.67 -6.06
CA ALA A 33 -3.16 13.90 -5.51
C ALA A 33 -2.36 13.67 -4.22
N GLY A 34 -2.79 12.74 -3.38
CA GLY A 34 -2.07 12.32 -2.17
C GLY A 34 -0.77 11.62 -2.50
N ARG A 35 -0.81 10.58 -3.35
CA ARG A 35 0.38 9.83 -3.77
C ARG A 35 1.44 10.71 -4.43
N ARG A 36 1.02 11.69 -5.25
CA ARG A 36 1.96 12.66 -5.84
C ARG A 36 2.71 13.45 -4.77
N ARG A 37 2.02 13.95 -3.74
CA ARG A 37 2.66 14.70 -2.65
C ARG A 37 3.61 13.83 -1.83
N LEU A 38 3.21 12.59 -1.57
CA LEU A 38 4.06 11.61 -0.91
C LEU A 38 5.33 11.29 -1.71
N ALA A 39 5.22 11.13 -3.04
CA ALA A 39 6.37 10.91 -3.92
C ALA A 39 7.36 12.09 -3.88
N ILE A 40 6.86 13.32 -3.88
CA ILE A 40 7.69 14.54 -3.76
C ILE A 40 8.40 14.58 -2.40
N GLU A 41 7.66 14.31 -1.32
CA GLU A 41 8.24 14.25 0.03
C GLU A 41 9.28 13.14 0.14
N LEU A 42 8.98 11.94 -0.33
CA LEU A 42 9.88 10.78 -0.31
C LEU A 42 11.17 11.07 -1.07
N SER A 43 11.06 11.69 -2.26
CA SER A 43 12.22 12.12 -3.06
C SER A 43 13.13 13.08 -2.29
N ARG A 44 12.55 14.07 -1.63
CA ARG A 44 13.30 15.02 -0.81
C ARG A 44 13.98 14.34 0.39
N ARG A 45 13.29 13.42 1.04
CA ARG A 45 13.81 12.67 2.18
C ARG A 45 14.94 11.71 1.80
N PHE A 46 14.87 11.06 0.64
CA PHE A 46 16.03 10.31 0.15
C PHE A 46 17.24 11.21 -0.11
N GLY A 47 17.00 12.42 -0.63
CA GLY A 47 18.06 13.43 -0.74
C GLY A 47 18.68 13.80 0.61
N SER A 48 17.89 13.94 1.68
CA SER A 48 18.39 14.28 3.02
C SER A 48 19.22 13.17 3.67
N VAL A 49 19.02 11.91 3.31
CA VAL A 49 19.86 10.78 3.74
C VAL A 49 21.03 10.50 2.79
N GLY A 50 21.34 11.42 1.88
CA GLY A 50 22.52 11.36 1.01
C GLY A 50 22.35 10.54 -0.27
N ALA A 51 21.14 10.14 -0.64
CA ALA A 51 20.87 9.47 -1.90
C ALA A 51 20.56 10.47 -3.03
N GLY A 52 21.01 10.18 -4.24
CA GLY A 52 20.50 10.80 -5.45
C GLY A 52 19.06 10.34 -5.73
N VAL A 53 18.27 11.16 -6.41
CA VAL A 53 16.89 10.81 -6.79
C VAL A 53 16.63 11.14 -8.24
N ALA A 54 15.94 10.25 -8.95
CA ALA A 54 15.37 10.52 -10.26
C ALA A 54 13.90 10.09 -10.29
N SER A 55 13.05 10.89 -10.93
CA SER A 55 11.64 10.57 -11.08
C SER A 55 11.42 9.50 -12.14
N LEU A 56 10.55 8.53 -11.82
CA LEU A 56 10.01 7.53 -12.71
C LEU A 56 8.57 7.88 -13.04
N HIS A 57 8.28 8.18 -14.29
CA HIS A 57 6.90 8.42 -14.72
C HIS A 57 6.23 7.11 -15.15
N PRO A 58 5.05 6.79 -14.61
CA PRO A 58 4.30 5.62 -15.05
C PRO A 58 4.03 5.68 -16.55
N ALA A 59 4.35 4.61 -17.26
CA ALA A 59 3.96 4.45 -18.64
C ALA A 59 2.68 3.65 -18.73
N ARG A 60 1.75 4.08 -19.59
CA ARG A 60 0.59 3.26 -19.92
C ARG A 60 1.02 2.22 -20.97
N PRO A 61 0.68 0.96 -20.77
CA PRO A 61 0.90 -0.03 -21.81
C PRO A 61 0.08 0.33 -23.05
N PRO A 62 0.52 -0.04 -24.26
CA PRO A 62 -0.29 0.03 -25.45
C PRO A 62 -1.64 -0.68 -25.25
N ALA A 63 -2.66 -0.27 -26.00
CA ALA A 63 -3.98 -0.89 -25.91
C ALA A 63 -3.88 -2.40 -26.20
N GLY A 64 -4.39 -3.22 -25.29
CA GLY A 64 -4.36 -4.69 -25.39
C GLY A 64 -3.10 -5.35 -24.80
N GLU A 65 -2.16 -4.59 -24.28
CA GLU A 65 -0.99 -5.14 -23.58
C GLU A 65 -1.16 -5.03 -22.05
N THR A 66 -0.73 -6.07 -21.33
CA THR A 66 -0.68 -6.05 -19.87
C THR A 66 0.58 -5.30 -19.41
N PHE A 67 0.43 -4.41 -18.45
CA PHE A 67 1.57 -3.72 -17.84
C PHE A 67 2.54 -4.73 -17.22
N HIS A 68 3.82 -4.59 -17.55
CA HIS A 68 4.89 -5.43 -17.03
C HIS A 68 5.93 -4.55 -16.34
N TRP A 69 5.86 -4.53 -15.00
CA TRP A 69 6.67 -3.65 -14.17
C TRP A 69 8.18 -3.76 -14.46
N GLY A 70 8.70 -4.98 -14.48
CA GLY A 70 10.14 -5.20 -14.66
C GLY A 70 10.68 -4.65 -15.98
N ARG A 71 9.97 -4.84 -17.09
CA ARG A 71 10.36 -4.27 -18.38
C ARG A 71 10.33 -2.75 -18.35
N TRP A 72 9.28 -2.17 -17.81
CA TRP A 72 9.15 -0.73 -17.64
C TRP A 72 10.26 -0.15 -16.75
N PHE A 73 10.45 -0.72 -15.55
CA PHE A 73 11.47 -0.29 -14.60
C PHE A 73 12.88 -0.37 -15.17
N THR A 74 13.24 -1.51 -15.77
CA THR A 74 14.61 -1.71 -16.30
C THR A 74 14.92 -0.84 -17.50
N ALA A 75 13.95 -0.58 -18.38
CA ALA A 75 14.12 0.37 -19.48
C ALA A 75 14.41 1.79 -18.96
N ALA A 76 13.63 2.26 -17.99
CA ALA A 76 13.83 3.56 -17.35
C ALA A 76 15.16 3.61 -16.56
N ALA A 77 15.49 2.56 -15.83
CA ALA A 77 16.75 2.45 -15.09
C ALA A 77 17.97 2.54 -16.01
N ARG A 78 17.98 1.79 -17.13
CA ARG A 78 19.04 1.87 -18.15
C ARG A 78 19.19 3.27 -18.73
N SER A 79 18.08 3.97 -19.00
CA SER A 79 18.11 5.36 -19.50
C SER A 79 18.74 6.31 -18.47
N VAL A 80 18.36 6.20 -17.21
CA VAL A 80 18.94 7.03 -16.12
C VAL A 80 20.42 6.71 -15.92
N LEU A 81 20.80 5.42 -15.90
CA LEU A 81 22.19 4.99 -15.79
C LEU A 81 23.07 5.51 -16.92
N ALA A 82 22.56 5.52 -18.16
CA ALA A 82 23.29 6.06 -19.30
C ALA A 82 23.58 7.57 -19.10
N ARG A 83 22.64 8.34 -18.60
CA ARG A 83 22.84 9.78 -18.30
C ARG A 83 23.86 9.98 -17.18
N VAL A 84 23.76 9.24 -16.08
CA VAL A 84 24.68 9.32 -14.94
C VAL A 84 26.11 8.98 -15.36
N ARG A 85 26.26 7.95 -16.21
CA ARG A 85 27.57 7.58 -16.78
C ARG A 85 28.13 8.66 -17.70
N ALA A 86 27.28 9.29 -18.53
CA ALA A 86 27.70 10.40 -19.41
C ALA A 86 28.17 11.63 -18.64
N GLU A 87 27.64 11.84 -17.42
CA GLU A 87 28.06 12.87 -16.47
C GLU A 87 29.37 12.51 -15.73
N GLY A 88 29.96 11.33 -16.00
CA GLY A 88 31.16 10.86 -15.32
C GLY A 88 30.97 10.50 -13.84
N ARG A 89 29.74 10.31 -13.39
CA ARG A 89 29.40 10.00 -12.01
C ARG A 89 29.45 8.49 -11.77
N PRO A 90 30.24 8.01 -10.80
CA PRO A 90 30.22 6.60 -10.43
C PRO A 90 28.88 6.27 -9.75
N LEU A 91 28.28 5.13 -10.12
CA LEU A 91 27.08 4.60 -9.49
C LEU A 91 27.22 3.09 -9.32
N ASN A 92 27.08 2.63 -8.08
CA ASN A 92 27.14 1.21 -7.73
C ASN A 92 25.87 0.70 -7.02
N ALA A 93 24.96 1.60 -6.63
CA ALA A 93 23.70 1.23 -5.96
C ALA A 93 22.52 1.93 -6.62
N LEU A 94 21.47 1.14 -6.93
CA LEU A 94 20.25 1.61 -7.58
C LEU A 94 19.04 1.09 -6.80
N GLY A 95 18.07 1.96 -6.56
CA GLY A 95 16.84 1.63 -5.85
C GLY A 95 15.58 2.04 -6.60
N TYR A 96 14.46 1.60 -6.07
CA TYR A 96 13.10 1.89 -6.51
C TYR A 96 12.24 2.23 -5.29
N ALA A 97 11.30 3.13 -5.46
CA ALA A 97 10.23 3.34 -4.49
C ALA A 97 8.92 3.72 -5.19
N GLY A 98 7.84 3.06 -4.82
CA GLY A 98 6.47 3.40 -5.21
C GLY A 98 6.05 4.78 -4.69
N ALA A 99 5.06 5.41 -5.33
CA ALA A 99 4.63 6.77 -5.00
C ALA A 99 4.04 6.91 -3.58
N GLY A 100 3.40 5.86 -3.05
CA GLY A 100 2.81 5.82 -1.70
C GLY A 100 3.65 5.11 -0.67
N ALA A 101 4.77 4.49 -1.11
CA ALA A 101 5.62 3.68 -0.25
C ALA A 101 6.27 4.50 0.88
N LEU A 102 6.48 3.85 2.02
CA LEU A 102 7.25 4.40 3.14
C LEU A 102 6.69 5.73 3.71
N ALA A 103 5.39 5.97 3.58
CA ALA A 103 4.76 7.23 3.97
C ALA A 103 4.98 7.57 5.46
N LEU A 104 5.05 6.55 6.33
CA LEU A 104 5.27 6.68 7.78
C LEU A 104 6.71 6.33 8.22
N ALA A 105 7.55 5.84 7.30
CA ALA A 105 8.93 5.47 7.61
C ALA A 105 9.71 6.65 8.19
N ASP A 106 10.53 6.39 9.21
CA ASP A 106 11.46 7.40 9.74
C ASP A 106 12.73 7.51 8.89
N ASP A 107 13.59 8.48 9.21
CA ASP A 107 14.82 8.71 8.46
C ASP A 107 15.86 7.61 8.71
N ALA A 108 15.80 6.91 9.85
CA ALA A 108 16.67 5.77 10.13
C ALA A 108 16.35 4.60 9.20
N LEU A 109 15.05 4.32 8.96
CA LEU A 109 14.62 3.31 8.00
C LEU A 109 15.03 3.68 6.56
N LEU A 110 14.87 4.94 6.15
CA LEU A 110 15.30 5.40 4.82
C LEU A 110 16.83 5.31 4.66
N ALA A 111 17.59 5.67 5.68
CA ALA A 111 19.05 5.52 5.68
C ALA A 111 19.47 4.05 5.60
N ALA A 112 18.79 3.16 6.34
CA ALA A 112 19.05 1.73 6.27
C ALA A 112 18.75 1.14 4.89
N LEU A 113 17.67 1.61 4.24
CA LEU A 113 17.31 1.21 2.87
C LEU A 113 18.34 1.73 1.85
N ALA A 114 18.87 2.94 2.06
CA ALA A 114 19.83 3.58 1.15
C ALA A 114 21.28 3.06 1.32
N ALA A 115 21.55 2.12 2.22
CA ALA A 115 22.90 1.67 2.57
C ALA A 115 23.14 0.16 2.37
N PRO A 116 22.87 -0.42 1.16
CA PRO A 116 23.27 -1.79 0.87
C PRO A 116 24.80 -1.89 0.78
N ILE A 117 25.35 -3.04 1.11
CA ILE A 117 26.74 -3.37 0.80
C ILE A 117 26.83 -4.04 -0.59
N PRO A 118 28.00 -4.03 -1.27
CA PRO A 118 28.14 -4.68 -2.57
C PRO A 118 27.67 -6.14 -2.54
N GLY A 119 26.84 -6.52 -3.52
CA GLY A 119 26.20 -7.84 -3.60
C GLY A 119 24.95 -7.99 -2.72
N GLU A 120 24.48 -6.94 -2.06
CA GLU A 120 23.27 -6.95 -1.23
C GLU A 120 22.11 -6.24 -1.91
N ALA A 121 20.90 -6.73 -1.64
CA ALA A 121 19.63 -6.06 -1.89
C ALA A 121 18.90 -5.84 -0.55
N VAL A 122 18.41 -4.63 -0.33
CA VAL A 122 17.65 -4.23 0.87
C VAL A 122 16.26 -3.81 0.44
N GLY A 123 15.22 -4.33 1.09
CA GLY A 123 13.83 -4.00 0.76
C GLY A 123 12.97 -3.75 2.00
N ASN A 124 11.88 -3.00 1.79
CA ASN A 124 10.91 -2.73 2.84
C ASN A 124 10.08 -3.96 3.21
N ASN A 125 9.90 -4.89 2.27
CA ASN A 125 9.15 -6.13 2.44
C ASN A 125 9.53 -7.14 1.35
N ARG A 126 10.12 -8.26 1.72
CA ARG A 126 10.57 -9.31 0.78
C ARG A 126 9.47 -9.89 -0.10
N PHE A 127 8.24 -9.98 0.42
CA PHE A 127 7.13 -10.67 -0.24
C PHE A 127 6.12 -9.73 -0.89
N SER A 128 6.19 -8.42 -0.57
CA SER A 128 5.38 -7.36 -1.16
C SER A 128 6.24 -6.10 -1.18
N THR A 129 7.12 -6.03 -2.17
CA THR A 129 8.16 -5.01 -2.23
C THR A 129 7.63 -3.74 -2.86
N ASP A 130 7.55 -2.66 -2.10
CA ASP A 130 7.13 -1.34 -2.57
C ASP A 130 8.32 -0.37 -2.67
N ALA A 131 9.43 -0.70 -1.97
CA ALA A 131 10.69 0.02 -2.03
C ALA A 131 11.88 -0.90 -1.79
N PHE A 132 12.93 -0.77 -2.60
CA PHE A 132 14.17 -1.51 -2.44
C PHE A 132 15.38 -0.74 -2.98
N MET A 133 16.58 -1.16 -2.56
CA MET A 133 17.86 -0.75 -3.11
C MET A 133 18.75 -1.98 -3.23
N PHE A 134 19.52 -2.07 -4.31
CA PHE A 134 20.59 -3.06 -4.43
C PHE A 134 21.92 -2.37 -4.73
N ALA A 135 23.03 -2.95 -4.28
CA ALA A 135 24.37 -2.52 -4.62
C ALA A 135 25.09 -3.57 -5.47
N ALA A 136 25.54 -3.16 -6.64
CA ALA A 136 26.32 -3.99 -7.53
C ALA A 136 27.74 -4.22 -6.99
N GLU A 137 28.30 -5.41 -7.22
CA GLU A 137 29.69 -5.68 -6.97
C GLU A 137 30.57 -4.95 -8.01
N PRO A 138 31.64 -4.26 -7.59
CA PRO A 138 32.54 -3.58 -8.54
C PRO A 138 33.25 -4.52 -9.50
N SER A 139 33.53 -5.75 -9.05
CA SER A 139 34.20 -6.79 -9.81
C SER A 139 33.66 -8.15 -9.37
N GLY A 140 32.66 -8.65 -10.06
CA GLY A 140 32.00 -9.91 -9.69
C GLY A 140 30.77 -10.19 -10.55
N PRO A 141 30.13 -11.36 -10.33
CA PRO A 141 28.96 -11.76 -11.10
C PRO A 141 27.71 -10.94 -10.78
N LEU A 142 27.65 -10.27 -9.62
CA LEU A 142 26.50 -9.50 -9.15
C LEU A 142 26.61 -8.02 -9.55
N GLY A 143 26.88 -7.77 -10.84
CA GLY A 143 26.95 -6.42 -11.41
C GLY A 143 25.57 -5.80 -11.63
N MET A 144 25.56 -4.51 -12.03
CA MET A 144 24.35 -3.74 -12.33
C MET A 144 23.48 -4.42 -13.41
N ASP A 145 24.12 -4.96 -14.46
CA ASP A 145 23.40 -5.60 -15.56
C ASP A 145 22.75 -6.93 -15.14
N ALA A 146 23.38 -7.69 -14.24
CA ALA A 146 22.80 -8.91 -13.67
C ALA A 146 21.56 -8.61 -12.84
N ALA A 147 21.61 -7.56 -11.99
CA ALA A 147 20.46 -7.11 -11.22
C ALA A 147 19.31 -6.66 -12.11
N LEU A 148 19.59 -5.86 -13.13
CA LEU A 148 18.57 -5.39 -14.07
C LEU A 148 17.96 -6.53 -14.88
N ALA A 149 18.76 -7.53 -15.30
CA ALA A 149 18.24 -8.72 -15.98
C ALA A 149 17.30 -9.53 -15.08
N ALA A 150 17.64 -9.69 -13.81
CA ALA A 150 16.76 -10.36 -12.83
C ALA A 150 15.43 -9.60 -12.65
N LEU A 151 15.49 -8.28 -12.49
CA LEU A 151 14.31 -7.43 -12.28
C LEU A 151 13.44 -7.36 -13.55
N GLU A 152 14.01 -7.45 -14.75
CA GLU A 152 13.28 -7.44 -16.02
C GLU A 152 12.25 -8.58 -16.12
N SER A 153 12.53 -9.71 -15.47
CA SER A 153 11.62 -10.87 -15.42
C SER A 153 10.40 -10.69 -14.51
N CYS A 154 10.42 -9.69 -13.61
CA CYS A 154 9.37 -9.49 -12.63
C CYS A 154 8.14 -8.83 -13.26
N SER A 155 6.98 -9.49 -13.21
CA SER A 155 5.72 -8.90 -13.71
C SER A 155 5.23 -7.74 -12.85
N THR A 156 5.53 -7.76 -11.54
CA THR A 156 5.15 -6.75 -10.54
C THR A 156 6.35 -6.42 -9.65
N ASP A 157 6.36 -5.24 -9.02
CA ASP A 157 7.35 -4.82 -8.00
C ASP A 157 7.37 -5.74 -6.78
N ASN A 158 6.23 -6.26 -6.37
CA ASN A 158 6.12 -7.21 -5.25
C ASN A 158 7.12 -8.38 -5.30
N ALA A 159 7.59 -8.75 -6.49
CA ALA A 159 8.55 -9.85 -6.66
C ALA A 159 10.02 -9.40 -6.65
N ALA A 160 10.30 -8.09 -6.68
CA ALA A 160 11.64 -7.56 -6.95
C ALA A 160 12.73 -8.13 -6.02
N MET A 161 12.49 -8.13 -4.71
CA MET A 161 13.47 -8.68 -3.75
C MET A 161 13.75 -10.16 -3.99
N ARG A 162 12.71 -10.96 -4.28
CA ARG A 162 12.88 -12.40 -4.57
C ARG A 162 13.62 -12.65 -5.88
N CYS A 163 13.42 -11.80 -6.89
CA CYS A 163 14.14 -11.89 -8.16
C CYS A 163 15.63 -11.58 -7.98
N LEU A 164 15.97 -10.55 -7.18
CA LEU A 164 17.36 -10.22 -6.86
C LEU A 164 18.03 -11.34 -6.03
N GLU A 165 17.33 -11.90 -5.07
CA GLU A 165 17.79 -13.02 -4.27
C GLU A 165 18.04 -14.28 -5.14
N ALA A 166 17.13 -14.58 -6.05
CA ALA A 166 17.31 -15.70 -7.01
C ALA A 166 18.49 -15.49 -7.96
N ALA A 167 18.87 -14.22 -8.23
CA ALA A 167 20.06 -13.87 -8.98
C ALA A 167 21.36 -13.92 -8.14
N GLY A 168 21.27 -14.21 -6.83
CA GLY A 168 22.41 -14.38 -5.93
C GLY A 168 22.73 -13.20 -5.02
N PHE A 169 21.95 -12.09 -5.08
CA PHE A 169 22.11 -10.99 -4.13
C PHE A 169 21.74 -11.45 -2.70
N ALA A 170 22.56 -11.06 -1.73
CA ALA A 170 22.18 -11.21 -0.33
C ALA A 170 20.98 -10.32 -0.02
N SER A 171 19.95 -10.87 0.65
CA SER A 171 18.71 -10.16 0.90
C SER A 171 18.62 -9.69 2.34
N ARG A 172 18.37 -8.40 2.56
CA ARG A 172 18.06 -7.82 3.86
C ARG A 172 16.66 -7.22 3.84
N ASP A 173 15.77 -7.81 4.64
CA ASP A 173 14.37 -7.42 4.75
C ASP A 173 14.16 -6.48 5.96
N LEU A 174 13.61 -5.31 5.71
CA LEU A 174 13.27 -4.31 6.73
C LEU A 174 11.81 -4.41 7.20
N ALA A 175 11.07 -5.44 6.81
CA ALA A 175 9.64 -5.58 7.10
C ALA A 175 9.28 -5.57 8.61
N ASN A 176 10.24 -5.88 9.48
CA ASN A 176 10.05 -5.81 10.94
C ASN A 176 10.25 -4.39 11.53
N ALA A 177 10.79 -3.45 10.75
CA ALA A 177 10.88 -2.07 11.19
C ALA A 177 9.48 -1.44 11.22
N THR A 178 9.25 -0.61 12.21
CA THR A 178 7.96 0.07 12.37
C THR A 178 7.64 0.88 11.12
N TRP A 179 6.43 0.70 10.58
CA TRP A 179 5.90 1.39 9.39
C TRP A 179 6.61 1.07 8.07
N ALA A 180 7.51 0.08 8.02
CA ALA A 180 8.20 -0.29 6.78
C ALA A 180 7.24 -0.77 5.68
N ARG A 181 6.11 -1.35 6.08
CA ARG A 181 5.12 -1.95 5.16
C ARG A 181 3.91 -1.07 4.90
N PHE A 182 3.81 0.09 5.57
CA PHE A 182 2.69 0.99 5.35
C PHE A 182 2.85 1.69 3.99
N ASP A 183 1.91 1.43 3.11
CA ASP A 183 1.81 2.00 1.77
C ASP A 183 0.47 2.70 1.56
N VAL A 184 0.47 3.72 0.71
CA VAL A 184 -0.71 4.52 0.40
C VAL A 184 -1.11 4.32 -1.06
N ASP A 185 -2.10 3.45 -1.27
CA ASP A 185 -2.66 3.15 -2.57
C ASP A 185 -4.00 3.86 -2.83
N THR A 186 -4.76 4.12 -1.76
CA THR A 186 -6.15 4.55 -1.82
C THR A 186 -6.41 5.81 -0.98
N PRO A 187 -7.53 6.52 -1.20
CA PRO A 187 -7.96 7.59 -0.29
C PRO A 187 -8.17 7.13 1.16
N LEU A 188 -8.57 5.87 1.36
CA LEU A 188 -8.70 5.32 2.71
C LEU A 188 -7.35 5.21 3.43
N ASP A 189 -6.29 4.86 2.69
CA ASP A 189 -4.94 4.80 3.24
C ASP A 189 -4.42 6.21 3.59
N LEU A 190 -4.83 7.24 2.84
CA LEU A 190 -4.60 8.63 3.21
C LEU A 190 -5.34 9.03 4.50
N ALA A 191 -6.56 8.53 4.70
CA ALA A 191 -7.30 8.75 5.95
C ALA A 191 -6.62 8.03 7.13
N LEU A 192 -6.10 6.81 6.92
CA LEU A 192 -5.26 6.11 7.90
C LEU A 192 -3.96 6.87 8.18
N LEU A 193 -3.29 7.37 7.15
CA LEU A 193 -2.09 8.22 7.31
C LEU A 193 -2.40 9.47 8.14
N ARG A 194 -3.51 10.17 7.83
CA ARG A 194 -3.97 11.35 8.59
C ARG A 194 -4.21 11.03 10.07
N LEU A 195 -4.71 9.84 10.36
CA LEU A 195 -4.88 9.36 11.73
C LEU A 195 -3.54 9.04 12.39
N ALA A 196 -2.67 8.30 11.67
CA ALA A 196 -1.37 7.83 12.18
C ALA A 196 -0.42 8.97 12.57
N ILE A 197 -0.38 10.07 11.81
CA ILE A 197 0.51 11.21 12.09
C ILE A 197 0.15 11.96 13.40
N ARG A 198 -1.00 11.64 13.99
CA ARG A 198 -1.43 12.16 15.31
C ARG A 198 -0.98 11.28 16.45
N LEU A 199 -0.52 10.06 16.16
CA LEU A 199 -0.05 9.10 17.15
C LEU A 199 1.33 9.53 17.72
N PRO A 200 1.57 9.35 19.04
CA PRO A 200 2.88 9.58 19.63
C PRO A 200 3.97 8.70 18.97
N GLY A 201 5.14 9.28 18.75
CA GLY A 201 6.26 8.56 18.15
C GLY A 201 6.15 8.30 16.65
N THR A 202 5.04 8.64 16.02
CA THR A 202 4.91 8.56 14.55
C THR A 202 5.52 9.79 13.90
N ARG A 203 6.27 9.57 12.82
CA ARG A 203 6.84 10.66 12.04
C ARG A 203 5.73 11.55 11.46
N ARG A 204 5.92 12.86 11.57
CA ARG A 204 5.03 13.82 10.88
C ARG A 204 5.55 14.08 9.47
N PRO A 205 4.69 14.06 8.45
CA PRO A 205 5.05 14.43 7.10
C PRO A 205 5.39 15.93 7.00
N ASP A 206 5.94 16.34 5.87
CA ASP A 206 6.21 17.76 5.61
C ASP A 206 4.93 18.60 5.52
N GLY A 207 5.12 19.93 5.51
CA GLY A 207 3.99 20.86 5.50
C GLY A 207 3.05 20.70 4.30
N LEU A 208 3.55 20.25 3.13
CA LEU A 208 2.71 20.04 1.93
C LEU A 208 1.81 18.81 2.08
N VAL A 209 2.35 17.71 2.56
CA VAL A 209 1.57 16.48 2.82
C VAL A 209 0.62 16.72 4.00
N ALA A 210 1.09 17.30 5.10
CA ALA A 210 0.27 17.60 6.26
C ALA A 210 -0.91 18.52 5.91
N ALA A 211 -0.67 19.62 5.20
CA ALA A 211 -1.72 20.52 4.73
C ALA A 211 -2.72 19.83 3.79
N PHE A 212 -2.22 18.97 2.89
CA PHE A 212 -3.11 18.18 2.03
C PHE A 212 -4.02 17.27 2.84
N LEU A 213 -3.48 16.50 3.80
CA LEU A 213 -4.27 15.58 4.62
C LEU A 213 -5.35 16.28 5.44
N GLU A 214 -5.13 17.55 5.85
CA GLU A 214 -6.13 18.34 6.58
C GLU A 214 -7.17 18.99 5.67
N MET A 215 -6.79 19.37 4.43
CA MET A 215 -7.67 20.12 3.51
C MET A 215 -8.31 19.25 2.44
N ALA A 216 -7.86 18.00 2.26
CA ALA A 216 -8.42 17.11 1.23
C ALA A 216 -9.90 16.89 1.47
N SER A 217 -10.68 17.09 0.41
CA SER A 217 -12.13 16.89 0.42
C SER A 217 -12.50 15.76 -0.53
N LEU A 218 -13.25 14.81 -0.03
CA LEU A 218 -13.88 13.74 -0.79
C LEU A 218 -15.16 14.25 -1.48
N PRO A 219 -15.71 13.52 -2.44
CA PRO A 219 -17.00 13.83 -3.04
C PRO A 219 -18.08 14.14 -1.99
N GLY A 220 -18.95 15.10 -2.29
CA GLY A 220 -19.96 15.58 -1.34
C GLY A 220 -19.42 16.49 -0.23
N GLY A 221 -18.17 16.98 -0.34
CA GLY A 221 -17.57 17.92 0.64
C GLY A 221 -17.16 17.25 1.95
N ARG A 222 -17.11 15.92 2.02
CA ARG A 222 -16.67 15.17 3.20
C ARG A 222 -15.16 15.30 3.38
N GLY A 223 -14.72 15.46 4.63
CA GLY A 223 -13.30 15.41 4.96
C GLY A 223 -12.71 14.02 4.78
N LEU A 224 -11.38 13.94 4.75
CA LEU A 224 -10.62 12.69 4.68
C LEU A 224 -10.59 12.00 6.05
N GLU A 225 -11.74 11.42 6.44
CA GLU A 225 -11.93 10.76 7.73
C GLU A 225 -12.46 9.35 7.54
N LEU A 226 -12.02 8.43 8.40
CA LEU A 226 -12.52 7.05 8.38
C LEU A 226 -13.98 7.03 8.83
N PRO A 227 -14.87 6.33 8.10
CA PRO A 227 -16.24 6.10 8.55
C PRO A 227 -16.25 5.46 9.95
N HIS A 228 -17.22 5.84 10.78
CA HIS A 228 -17.46 5.21 12.09
C HIS A 228 -16.25 5.11 13.05
N LEU A 229 -15.16 5.87 12.82
CA LEU A 229 -13.91 5.77 13.59
C LEU A 229 -14.15 5.79 15.11
N GLN A 230 -15.01 6.69 15.60
CA GLN A 230 -15.30 6.82 17.04
C GLN A 230 -16.02 5.59 17.59
N ARG A 231 -16.96 5.02 16.83
CA ARG A 231 -17.72 3.82 17.22
C ARG A 231 -16.82 2.59 17.25
N VAL A 232 -15.99 2.40 16.23
CA VAL A 232 -14.99 1.32 16.20
C VAL A 232 -13.97 1.49 17.33
N GLY A 233 -13.51 2.71 17.59
CA GLY A 233 -12.61 3.00 18.71
C GLY A 233 -13.26 2.72 20.09
N ALA A 234 -14.56 2.90 20.24
CA ALA A 234 -15.27 2.51 21.45
C ALA A 234 -15.26 0.99 21.63
N VAL A 235 -15.55 0.21 20.58
CA VAL A 235 -15.50 -1.26 20.60
C VAL A 235 -14.09 -1.76 20.96
N LEU A 236 -13.04 -1.19 20.38
CA LEU A 236 -11.65 -1.61 20.65
C LEU A 236 -11.25 -1.44 22.13
N ARG A 237 -11.89 -0.54 22.88
CA ARG A 237 -11.63 -0.27 24.29
C ARG A 237 -12.56 -1.00 25.27
N ASP A 238 -13.61 -1.62 24.78
CA ASP A 238 -14.62 -2.27 25.62
C ASP A 238 -14.31 -3.78 25.75
N PRO A 239 -13.97 -4.27 26.98
CA PRO A 239 -13.68 -5.68 27.18
C PRO A 239 -14.90 -6.60 26.99
N GLU A 240 -16.12 -6.08 27.05
CA GLU A 240 -17.34 -6.86 26.83
C GLU A 240 -17.72 -6.92 25.33
N ALA A 241 -17.19 -6.00 24.51
CA ALA A 241 -17.46 -5.94 23.08
C ALA A 241 -16.69 -6.99 22.28
N GLN A 242 -17.11 -7.18 21.04
CA GLN A 242 -16.47 -8.08 20.08
C GLN A 242 -16.22 -7.37 18.76
N LEU A 243 -14.97 -7.38 18.30
CA LEU A 243 -14.56 -6.95 16.97
C LEU A 243 -14.53 -8.13 16.00
N VAL A 244 -15.09 -7.96 14.81
CA VAL A 244 -14.93 -8.89 13.69
C VAL A 244 -13.97 -8.29 12.67
N VAL A 245 -12.93 -9.03 12.28
CA VAL A 245 -11.99 -8.64 11.22
C VAL A 245 -11.93 -9.75 10.18
N ALA A 246 -12.11 -9.42 8.91
CA ALA A 246 -12.13 -10.39 7.83
C ALA A 246 -11.27 -9.96 6.63
N GLY A 247 -10.48 -10.88 6.08
CA GLY A 247 -9.66 -10.68 4.89
C GLY A 247 -8.18 -11.06 5.06
N ARG A 248 -7.27 -10.37 4.36
CA ARG A 248 -5.83 -10.69 4.27
C ARG A 248 -5.02 -10.19 5.47
N ILE A 249 -5.42 -10.56 6.66
CA ILE A 249 -4.83 -10.10 7.92
C ILE A 249 -3.44 -10.74 8.09
N PRO A 250 -2.34 -9.97 8.21
CA PRO A 250 -1.03 -10.53 8.52
C PRO A 250 -0.94 -10.91 10.02
N SER A 251 -0.11 -11.92 10.32
CA SER A 251 0.10 -12.40 11.70
C SER A 251 0.52 -11.30 12.68
N ALA A 252 1.32 -10.33 12.22
CA ALA A 252 1.72 -9.19 13.05
C ALA A 252 0.54 -8.29 13.45
N ALA A 253 -0.42 -8.06 12.55
CA ALA A 253 -1.61 -7.28 12.86
C ALA A 253 -2.55 -8.04 13.82
N TRP A 254 -2.71 -9.36 13.62
CA TRP A 254 -3.44 -10.20 14.54
C TRP A 254 -2.82 -10.18 15.94
N SER A 255 -1.52 -10.42 16.06
CA SER A 255 -0.80 -10.38 17.34
C SER A 255 -0.93 -9.02 18.03
N TYR A 256 -0.92 -7.91 17.25
CA TYR A 256 -1.10 -6.58 17.79
C TYR A 256 -2.51 -6.36 18.36
N LEU A 257 -3.55 -6.80 17.62
CA LEU A 257 -4.93 -6.75 18.11
C LEU A 257 -5.09 -7.54 19.43
N GLU A 258 -4.51 -8.73 19.51
CA GLU A 258 -4.62 -9.62 20.65
C GLU A 258 -3.97 -9.04 21.91
N THR A 259 -2.89 -8.25 21.75
CA THR A 259 -2.14 -7.66 22.88
C THR A 259 -2.59 -6.25 23.25
N GLU A 260 -3.07 -5.45 22.32
CA GLU A 260 -3.25 -4.01 22.51
C GLU A 260 -4.73 -3.56 22.47
N SER A 261 -5.69 -4.42 22.10
CA SER A 261 -7.12 -4.11 22.23
C SER A 261 -7.72 -4.72 23.50
N ALA A 262 -8.77 -4.09 24.05
CA ALA A 262 -9.47 -4.61 25.20
C ALA A 262 -10.58 -5.61 24.82
N CYS A 263 -11.14 -5.46 23.61
CA CYS A 263 -12.27 -6.26 23.15
C CYS A 263 -11.89 -7.70 22.77
N ARG A 264 -12.89 -8.56 22.72
CA ARG A 264 -12.73 -9.88 22.08
C ARG A 264 -12.61 -9.71 20.57
N VAL A 265 -11.76 -10.50 19.92
CA VAL A 265 -11.55 -10.40 18.48
C VAL A 265 -11.89 -11.73 17.79
N ARG A 266 -12.65 -11.64 16.70
CA ARG A 266 -12.94 -12.75 15.79
C ARG A 266 -12.32 -12.44 14.43
N CYS A 267 -11.41 -13.30 13.95
CA CYS A 267 -10.76 -13.12 12.67
C CYS A 267 -11.13 -14.22 11.69
N PHE A 268 -11.47 -13.81 10.46
CA PHE A 268 -11.58 -14.67 9.28
C PHE A 268 -10.41 -14.33 8.35
N ILE A 269 -9.33 -15.11 8.41
CA ILE A 269 -8.07 -14.83 7.71
C ILE A 269 -7.98 -15.69 6.47
N GLU A 270 -7.90 -15.07 5.30
CA GLU A 270 -7.75 -15.75 4.02
C GLU A 270 -6.98 -14.93 2.99
N GLU A 271 -6.51 -15.60 1.93
CA GLU A 271 -5.91 -15.01 0.73
C GLU A 271 -4.70 -14.07 0.98
N ARG A 272 -4.00 -14.24 2.09
CA ARG A 272 -2.74 -13.54 2.27
C ARG A 272 -1.72 -14.00 1.22
N GLY A 273 -1.11 -13.03 0.51
CA GLY A 273 -0.19 -13.33 -0.58
C GLY A 273 -0.86 -13.61 -1.91
N MET A 274 -2.13 -13.28 -2.07
CA MET A 274 -2.93 -13.42 -3.29
C MET A 274 -2.19 -12.97 -4.57
N ARG A 275 -1.45 -11.87 -4.52
CA ARG A 275 -0.65 -11.37 -5.65
C ARG A 275 0.68 -12.09 -5.86
N SER A 276 1.08 -13.00 -4.99
CA SER A 276 2.35 -13.71 -5.10
C SER A 276 2.27 -14.94 -5.99
N ALA A 277 1.08 -15.48 -6.23
CA ALA A 277 0.83 -16.62 -7.09
C ALA A 277 0.40 -16.16 -8.48
N ARG A 278 1.22 -16.44 -9.50
CA ARG A 278 0.99 -15.93 -10.88
C ARG A 278 -0.24 -16.54 -11.55
N ASP A 279 -0.50 -17.84 -11.31
CA ASP A 279 -1.46 -18.62 -12.08
C ASP A 279 -2.63 -19.14 -11.21
N ALA A 280 -2.66 -18.78 -9.92
CA ALA A 280 -3.76 -19.18 -9.06
C ALA A 280 -4.95 -18.25 -9.23
N VAL A 281 -6.10 -18.83 -9.54
CA VAL A 281 -7.38 -18.10 -9.49
C VAL A 281 -7.68 -17.82 -8.03
N PRO A 282 -7.90 -16.55 -7.62
CA PRO A 282 -8.26 -16.22 -6.26
C PRO A 282 -9.56 -16.94 -5.86
N HIS A 283 -9.54 -17.55 -4.69
CA HIS A 283 -10.70 -18.20 -4.10
C HIS A 283 -10.90 -17.69 -2.68
N SER A 284 -12.15 -17.41 -2.29
CA SER A 284 -12.45 -16.78 -1.01
C SER A 284 -13.76 -17.31 -0.45
N LEU A 285 -13.75 -17.73 0.80
CA LEU A 285 -14.95 -18.11 1.52
C LEU A 285 -15.90 -16.90 1.70
N LEU A 286 -15.37 -15.71 1.88
CA LEU A 286 -16.17 -14.48 1.94
C LEU A 286 -16.89 -14.19 0.62
N ALA A 287 -16.23 -14.47 -0.52
CA ALA A 287 -16.86 -14.36 -1.83
C ALA A 287 -17.94 -15.43 -2.01
N ASP A 288 -17.69 -16.68 -1.60
CA ASP A 288 -18.67 -17.77 -1.65
C ASP A 288 -19.90 -17.44 -0.78
N TRP A 289 -19.69 -16.83 0.38
CA TRP A 289 -20.80 -16.36 1.22
C TRP A 289 -21.56 -15.22 0.56
N THR A 290 -20.88 -14.29 -0.06
CA THR A 290 -21.52 -13.21 -0.82
C THR A 290 -22.39 -13.77 -1.95
N GLU A 291 -21.90 -14.79 -2.66
CA GLU A 291 -22.68 -15.44 -3.74
C GLU A 291 -23.91 -16.19 -3.22
N ARG A 292 -23.80 -16.86 -2.08
CA ARG A 292 -24.88 -17.71 -1.52
C ARG A 292 -25.94 -16.90 -0.78
N LEU A 293 -25.54 -15.88 -0.04
CA LEU A 293 -26.42 -15.09 0.81
C LEU A 293 -26.94 -13.84 0.12
N GLY A 294 -26.17 -13.30 -0.79
CA GLY A 294 -26.28 -11.92 -1.27
C GLY A 294 -25.46 -10.94 -0.42
N PRO A 295 -25.06 -9.80 -1.02
CA PRO A 295 -24.19 -8.83 -0.33
C PRO A 295 -24.79 -8.24 0.95
N ALA A 296 -26.10 -7.93 0.94
CA ALA A 296 -26.79 -7.36 2.12
C ALA A 296 -26.89 -8.37 3.27
N ASP A 297 -27.16 -9.62 2.98
CA ASP A 297 -27.26 -10.64 4.02
C ASP A 297 -25.89 -11.06 4.54
N LEU A 298 -24.82 -11.02 3.72
CA LEU A 298 -23.46 -11.13 4.23
C LEU A 298 -23.15 -10.06 5.28
N VAL A 299 -23.53 -8.80 5.04
CA VAL A 299 -23.36 -7.72 6.01
C VAL A 299 -24.09 -8.01 7.31
N LYS A 300 -25.35 -8.50 7.25
CA LYS A 300 -26.12 -8.87 8.43
C LYS A 300 -25.47 -10.02 9.20
N GLU A 301 -25.00 -11.05 8.50
CA GLU A 301 -24.30 -12.17 9.14
C GLU A 301 -23.03 -11.73 9.84
N LEU A 302 -22.18 -10.89 9.20
CA LEU A 302 -20.99 -10.36 9.83
C LEU A 302 -21.34 -9.46 11.04
N ALA A 303 -22.38 -8.62 10.93
CA ALA A 303 -22.87 -7.78 12.03
C ALA A 303 -23.39 -8.59 13.21
N SER A 304 -23.97 -9.77 12.97
CA SER A 304 -24.46 -10.65 14.04
C SER A 304 -23.34 -11.26 14.88
N LEU A 305 -22.09 -11.22 14.40
CA LEU A 305 -20.93 -11.83 15.03
C LEU A 305 -20.15 -10.88 15.94
N GLY A 306 -20.46 -9.57 15.95
CA GLY A 306 -19.75 -8.62 16.78
C GLY A 306 -20.33 -7.22 16.78
N ASP A 307 -19.71 -6.34 17.55
CA ASP A 307 -20.14 -4.95 17.79
C ASP A 307 -19.47 -3.96 16.82
N ALA A 308 -18.48 -4.41 16.06
CA ALA A 308 -17.88 -3.70 14.93
C ALA A 308 -17.30 -4.70 13.91
N VAL A 309 -17.26 -4.31 12.63
CA VAL A 309 -16.74 -5.14 11.54
C VAL A 309 -15.72 -4.36 10.72
N ILE A 310 -14.55 -4.96 10.48
CA ILE A 310 -13.51 -4.47 9.57
C ILE A 310 -13.33 -5.51 8.45
N LEU A 311 -13.59 -5.13 7.21
CA LEU A 311 -13.63 -6.04 6.06
C LEU A 311 -12.68 -5.59 4.94
N ASP A 312 -11.72 -6.45 4.58
CA ASP A 312 -10.97 -6.33 3.33
C ASP A 312 -11.83 -6.80 2.15
N SER A 313 -12.61 -5.89 1.59
CA SER A 313 -13.52 -6.16 0.48
C SER A 313 -12.80 -6.59 -0.82
N ARG A 314 -11.48 -6.35 -0.93
CA ARG A 314 -10.67 -6.70 -2.12
C ARG A 314 -10.54 -8.22 -2.30
N VAL A 315 -10.67 -8.98 -1.23
CA VAL A 315 -10.70 -10.45 -1.29
C VAL A 315 -11.92 -10.93 -2.08
N ILE A 316 -13.08 -10.35 -1.79
CA ILE A 316 -14.33 -10.64 -2.51
C ILE A 316 -14.22 -10.20 -3.98
N MET A 317 -13.67 -9.00 -4.22
CA MET A 317 -13.48 -8.46 -5.58
C MET A 317 -12.60 -9.38 -6.44
N ALA A 318 -11.47 -9.82 -5.88
CA ALA A 318 -10.52 -10.69 -6.58
C ALA A 318 -11.11 -12.05 -6.92
N ALA A 319 -11.78 -12.69 -5.96
CA ALA A 319 -12.42 -14.00 -6.18
C ALA A 319 -13.54 -13.91 -7.22
N ARG A 320 -14.40 -12.88 -7.14
CA ARG A 320 -15.49 -12.67 -8.13
C ARG A 320 -14.97 -12.36 -9.53
N ALA A 321 -13.86 -11.65 -9.65
CA ALA A 321 -13.21 -11.37 -10.92
C ALA A 321 -12.37 -12.54 -11.46
N GLY A 322 -12.10 -13.57 -10.62
CA GLY A 322 -11.17 -14.64 -10.95
C GLY A 322 -9.74 -14.15 -11.18
N SER A 323 -9.38 -13.00 -10.63
CA SER A 323 -8.09 -12.34 -10.88
C SER A 323 -7.62 -11.53 -9.69
N SER A 324 -6.33 -11.63 -9.37
CA SER A 324 -5.66 -10.76 -8.40
C SER A 324 -5.27 -9.39 -8.98
N ASP A 325 -5.43 -9.18 -10.29
CA ASP A 325 -5.19 -7.90 -10.95
C ASP A 325 -6.37 -6.96 -10.72
N ALA A 326 -6.08 -5.81 -10.10
CA ALA A 326 -7.09 -4.80 -9.78
C ALA A 326 -7.73 -4.15 -11.04
N SER A 327 -7.16 -4.33 -12.23
CA SER A 327 -7.77 -3.89 -13.49
C SER A 327 -9.01 -4.70 -13.89
N ALA A 328 -9.14 -5.92 -13.36
CA ALA A 328 -10.30 -6.79 -13.56
C ALA A 328 -11.42 -6.56 -12.53
N TRP A 329 -11.16 -5.78 -11.48
CA TRP A 329 -12.11 -5.50 -10.40
C TRP A 329 -13.05 -4.35 -10.76
N PRO A 330 -14.06 -4.04 -9.93
CA PRO A 330 -14.81 -2.80 -10.09
C PRO A 330 -13.91 -1.58 -10.24
N PRO A 331 -14.29 -0.55 -10.99
CA PRO A 331 -13.50 0.67 -11.19
C PRO A 331 -12.94 1.25 -9.87
N ALA A 332 -11.76 1.87 -9.93
CA ALA A 332 -11.11 2.43 -8.74
C ALA A 332 -12.01 3.41 -8.00
N GLU A 333 -12.76 4.25 -8.73
CA GLU A 333 -13.71 5.21 -8.15
C GLU A 333 -14.78 4.51 -7.31
N GLU A 334 -15.36 3.43 -7.81
CA GLU A 334 -16.39 2.67 -7.10
C GLU A 334 -15.84 1.98 -5.85
N ARG A 335 -14.64 1.38 -5.98
CA ARG A 335 -13.96 0.73 -4.85
C ARG A 335 -13.64 1.72 -3.73
N PHE A 336 -13.15 2.90 -4.11
CA PHE A 336 -12.78 3.94 -3.15
C PHE A 336 -14.02 4.59 -2.52
N ALA A 337 -15.10 4.78 -3.27
CA ALA A 337 -16.38 5.22 -2.72
C ALA A 337 -16.93 4.21 -1.70
N SER A 338 -16.87 2.92 -2.02
CA SER A 338 -17.28 1.84 -1.12
C SER A 338 -16.48 1.85 0.20
N ASP A 339 -15.17 2.15 0.17
CA ASP A 339 -14.34 2.28 1.35
C ASP A 339 -14.84 3.37 2.32
N PHE A 340 -15.47 4.42 1.79
CA PHE A 340 -16.09 5.49 2.55
C PHE A 340 -17.60 5.32 2.76
N LEU A 341 -18.12 4.12 2.52
CA LEU A 341 -19.54 3.79 2.67
C LEU A 341 -20.45 4.69 1.81
N ASP A 342 -19.98 5.12 0.65
CA ASP A 342 -20.73 5.90 -0.32
C ASP A 342 -21.17 5.01 -1.49
N ALA A 343 -22.40 4.52 -1.45
CA ALA A 343 -22.97 3.71 -2.51
C ALA A 343 -23.37 4.54 -3.76
N THR A 344 -23.43 5.87 -3.66
CA THR A 344 -23.97 6.74 -4.72
C THR A 344 -23.23 6.59 -6.06
N PRO A 345 -21.89 6.64 -6.13
CA PRO A 345 -21.17 6.50 -7.39
C PRO A 345 -20.89 5.04 -7.78
N VAL A 346 -21.36 4.06 -7.01
CA VAL A 346 -21.07 2.65 -7.27
C VAL A 346 -22.08 2.06 -8.26
N ALA A 347 -21.64 1.81 -9.49
CA ALA A 347 -22.48 1.23 -10.55
C ALA A 347 -22.49 -0.31 -10.53
N THR A 348 -21.44 -0.94 -10.01
CA THR A 348 -21.35 -2.40 -9.84
C THR A 348 -22.37 -2.88 -8.81
N ALA A 349 -23.43 -3.51 -9.26
CA ALA A 349 -24.63 -3.80 -8.46
C ALA A 349 -24.35 -4.47 -7.10
N TRP A 350 -23.56 -5.55 -7.09
CA TRP A 350 -23.26 -6.27 -5.84
C TRP A 350 -22.44 -5.42 -4.86
N LEU A 351 -21.54 -4.56 -5.38
CA LEU A 351 -20.71 -3.68 -4.56
C LEU A 351 -21.53 -2.51 -4.01
N ALA A 352 -22.45 -1.97 -4.80
CA ALA A 352 -23.42 -0.97 -4.35
C ALA A 352 -24.29 -1.50 -3.21
N GLU A 353 -24.81 -2.73 -3.35
CA GLU A 353 -25.62 -3.40 -2.33
C GLU A 353 -24.80 -3.64 -1.04
N LEU A 354 -23.59 -4.19 -1.16
CA LEU A 354 -22.67 -4.37 -0.01
C LEU A 354 -22.41 -3.05 0.71
N THR A 355 -22.13 -2.00 -0.07
CA THR A 355 -21.78 -0.67 0.47
C THR A 355 -22.97 -0.04 1.17
N ALA A 356 -24.16 -0.09 0.57
CA ALA A 356 -25.39 0.44 1.16
C ALA A 356 -25.74 -0.30 2.46
N ALA A 357 -25.71 -1.63 2.44
CA ALA A 357 -26.00 -2.43 3.62
C ALA A 357 -25.01 -2.15 4.77
N ALA A 358 -23.71 -1.99 4.46
CA ALA A 358 -22.71 -1.64 5.47
C ALA A 358 -22.90 -0.22 6.02
N ALA A 359 -23.33 0.74 5.18
CA ALA A 359 -23.62 2.10 5.59
C ALA A 359 -24.85 2.20 6.49
N GLU A 360 -25.88 1.39 6.22
CA GLU A 360 -27.15 1.36 6.95
C GLU A 360 -27.10 0.48 8.21
N SER A 361 -26.05 -0.31 8.38
CA SER A 361 -25.91 -1.22 9.51
C SER A 361 -25.85 -0.48 10.86
N GLU A 362 -26.58 -0.99 11.85
CA GLU A 362 -26.46 -0.52 13.24
C GLU A 362 -25.06 -0.81 13.81
N VAL A 363 -24.42 -1.91 13.39
CA VAL A 363 -23.04 -2.24 13.71
C VAL A 363 -22.11 -1.44 12.80
N PRO A 364 -21.10 -0.73 13.32
CA PRO A 364 -20.18 0.05 12.47
C PRO A 364 -19.29 -0.84 11.61
N PHE A 365 -19.26 -0.55 10.31
CA PHE A 365 -18.39 -1.18 9.34
C PHE A 365 -17.23 -0.24 8.92
N LEU A 366 -16.05 -0.83 8.75
CA LEU A 366 -14.97 -0.26 7.94
C LEU A 366 -14.73 -1.21 6.76
N LEU A 367 -14.86 -0.68 5.55
CA LEU A 367 -14.55 -1.39 4.32
C LEU A 367 -13.20 -0.86 3.78
N GLY A 368 -12.38 -1.74 3.21
CA GLY A 368 -11.11 -1.30 2.65
C GLY A 368 -10.31 -2.39 1.98
N GLY A 369 -9.02 -2.15 1.84
CA GLY A 369 -8.05 -3.09 1.28
C GLY A 369 -7.07 -3.61 2.33
N HIS A 370 -5.94 -4.14 1.82
CA HIS A 370 -4.91 -4.75 2.67
C HIS A 370 -4.35 -3.80 3.72
N ALA A 371 -4.14 -2.51 3.40
CA ALA A 371 -3.62 -1.54 4.35
C ALA A 371 -4.53 -1.41 5.60
N LEU A 372 -5.86 -1.44 5.43
CA LEU A 372 -6.82 -1.37 6.54
C LEU A 372 -6.65 -2.55 7.53
N VAL A 373 -6.53 -3.78 7.01
CA VAL A 373 -6.42 -5.00 7.83
C VAL A 373 -4.98 -5.38 8.20
N SER A 374 -4.01 -4.54 7.87
CA SER A 374 -2.60 -4.68 8.25
C SER A 374 -2.17 -3.57 9.22
N ASP A 375 -1.32 -2.65 8.80
CA ASP A 375 -0.88 -1.53 9.65
C ASP A 375 -2.04 -0.60 10.04
N GLY A 376 -3.12 -0.58 9.28
CA GLY A 376 -4.36 0.12 9.60
C GLY A 376 -5.00 -0.34 10.92
N LEU A 377 -4.99 -1.64 11.20
CA LEU A 377 -5.47 -2.16 12.50
C LEU A 377 -4.67 -1.61 13.67
N ARG A 378 -3.34 -1.56 13.54
CA ARG A 378 -2.48 -0.94 14.55
C ARG A 378 -2.83 0.53 14.74
N ILE A 379 -2.95 1.29 13.64
CA ILE A 379 -3.33 2.72 13.69
C ILE A 379 -4.66 2.92 14.39
N LEU A 380 -5.66 2.07 14.12
CA LEU A 380 -6.99 2.14 14.75
C LEU A 380 -6.93 1.87 16.25
N VAL A 381 -6.18 0.84 16.67
CA VAL A 381 -5.98 0.50 18.09
C VAL A 381 -5.27 1.65 18.82
N ASP A 382 -4.13 2.12 18.30
CA ASP A 382 -3.37 3.21 18.91
C ASP A 382 -4.22 4.48 19.03
N ALA A 383 -4.97 4.82 17.95
CA ALA A 383 -5.86 5.98 17.95
C ALA A 383 -7.03 5.84 18.95
N ALA A 384 -7.55 4.63 19.14
CA ALA A 384 -8.60 4.39 20.10
C ALA A 384 -8.16 4.75 21.54
N TRP A 385 -6.89 4.55 21.87
CA TRP A 385 -6.34 4.86 23.20
C TRP A 385 -5.90 6.32 23.37
N LEU A 386 -5.72 7.10 22.30
CA LEU A 386 -5.35 8.53 22.39
C LEU A 386 -6.47 9.44 22.91
N GLY A 387 -7.70 9.05 22.80
CA GLY A 387 -8.87 9.86 23.17
C GLY A 387 -9.22 9.84 24.66
N ARG A 388 -8.28 9.49 25.56
CA ARG A 388 -8.48 9.49 27.02
C ARG A 388 -8.02 10.78 27.67
#